data_afd060a8c2c3cd5c8300ca1fe6647190
#
_entry.id   afd060a8c2c3cd5c8300ca1fe6647190
#
_cell.length_a   1.000
_cell.length_b   1.000
_cell.length_c   1.000
_cell.angle_alpha   90.00
_cell.angle_beta   90.00
_cell.angle_gamma   90.00
#
_symmetry.space_group_name_H-M   'P 1'
#
loop_
_entity.id
_entity.type
_entity.pdbx_description
1 polymer ?
#
loop_
_entity_poly.entity_id
_entity_poly.type
_entity_poly.pdbx_seq_one_letter_code
_entity_poly.pdbx_strand_id
1 'polypeptide(L)'
;MLKSARFFVVWGNLCKFGLDFSAVRFRRVSDTLTTIFKMAEKENIGYIAQVIGPVVDVHFDVTDEEAQLPRIHDALDVERGEGKRPLVIEVQQHIGEDTVRCVAMDSTDGLRRGMKAVNTHAPISMPTGAQIRGRVMNVVGDSIDGLGNLNEDNSLPIHREPPKFEDLKTSQEVLYTGIKVIDLLEPYLKGGKIGLFGGAGVGKTVLIKELINNIAKKHNGFSIFAGVGERTREGNDLLREMIESGVIKYGDEFVKSMEEGHWDLSKVDRNELEKSQVAMVFGQMNEPPGARSSVALSGLTLAESFRDSDKGDGPRDILFFIDNIFRFTQAGSEVSALLGRMPSAVGYQPTLATEMGQMQERITSTKNGSITSVQAVYVPADDLTDPAPATTFSHLDATTVLSRKITELGIYPAVDPLESTSRILDPNIVGQDHYDTAQRVKQILQRNKELQDIIAILGMDELSDEDKLTVNRARRVQRFLSQPFAVAEQFTGVPGVMVDIQDTIDGFRRILDGEVDYLPEQAFLNVGTLDDAIKKGEAILAQAK
;
A
#
# COMPACT_ATOMS: atom_id res chain seq x y z
N MET A 1 -2.63 -18.45 32.59
CA MET A 1 -2.45 -19.26 33.82
C MET A 1 -2.85 -20.73 33.63
N LEU A 2 -3.84 -21.12 32.84
CA LEU A 2 -4.21 -22.53 32.63
C LEU A 2 -3.18 -23.35 31.83
N LYS A 3 -2.45 -22.74 30.87
CA LYS A 3 -1.40 -23.45 30.09
C LYS A 3 -0.17 -23.83 30.95
N SER A 4 0.17 -23.06 31.98
CA SER A 4 1.28 -23.38 32.86
C SER A 4 0.95 -24.52 33.84
N ALA A 5 -0.31 -24.66 34.24
CA ALA A 5 -0.73 -25.75 35.16
C ALA A 5 -0.70 -27.13 34.47
N ARG A 6 -1.06 -27.22 33.17
CA ARG A 6 -0.95 -28.47 32.40
C ARG A 6 0.50 -28.88 32.15
N PHE A 7 1.40 -27.90 31.96
CA PHE A 7 2.82 -28.15 31.78
C PHE A 7 3.45 -28.78 33.05
N PHE A 8 3.06 -28.33 34.23
CA PHE A 8 3.54 -28.87 35.51
C PHE A 8 3.06 -30.31 35.80
N VAL A 9 1.84 -30.66 35.37
CA VAL A 9 1.30 -32.02 35.57
C VAL A 9 2.01 -33.03 34.67
N VAL A 10 2.29 -32.68 33.43
CA VAL A 10 3.04 -33.54 32.49
C VAL A 10 4.49 -33.69 32.93
N TRP A 11 5.12 -32.62 33.44
CA TRP A 11 6.48 -32.67 33.95
C TRP A 11 6.63 -33.50 35.21
N GLY A 12 5.65 -33.42 36.11
CA GLY A 12 5.61 -34.28 37.33
C GLY A 12 5.52 -35.78 37.04
N ASN A 13 4.90 -36.18 35.92
CA ASN A 13 4.82 -37.57 35.48
C ASN A 13 6.07 -38.07 34.75
N LEU A 14 6.76 -37.19 34.00
CA LEU A 14 8.02 -37.54 33.32
C LEU A 14 9.20 -37.70 34.27
N CYS A 15 9.28 -36.95 35.39
CA CYS A 15 10.30 -37.12 36.40
C CYS A 15 10.23 -38.47 37.17
N LYS A 16 9.07 -39.13 37.14
CA LYS A 16 8.93 -40.49 37.76
C LYS A 16 9.56 -41.60 36.91
N PHE A 17 9.99 -41.35 35.69
CA PHE A 17 10.60 -42.35 34.80
C PHE A 17 12.13 -42.29 34.71
N GLY A 18 12.82 -41.51 35.58
CA GLY A 18 14.27 -41.59 35.77
C GLY A 18 15.12 -41.15 34.56
N LEU A 19 14.63 -40.26 33.73
CA LEU A 19 15.38 -39.73 32.60
C LEU A 19 16.20 -38.51 33.02
N ASP A 20 17.52 -38.62 32.95
CA ASP A 20 18.49 -37.57 33.27
C ASP A 20 18.64 -36.61 32.05
N PHE A 21 18.30 -35.34 32.25
CA PHE A 21 18.31 -34.32 31.20
C PHE A 21 19.47 -33.34 31.42
N SER A 22 20.62 -33.60 30.80
CA SER A 22 21.68 -32.60 30.67
C SER A 22 21.39 -31.57 29.57
N ALA A 23 21.77 -30.32 29.78
CA ALA A 23 21.34 -29.08 29.15
C ALA A 23 21.39 -28.98 27.59
N VAL A 24 21.89 -29.97 26.88
CA VAL A 24 22.09 -29.93 25.38
C VAL A 24 20.86 -30.39 24.57
N ARG A 25 19.81 -30.92 25.22
CA ARG A 25 18.62 -31.48 24.54
C ARG A 25 17.35 -30.64 24.63
N PHE A 26 17.36 -29.51 25.35
CA PHE A 26 16.13 -28.74 25.58
C PHE A 26 15.46 -28.20 24.30
N ARG A 27 16.22 -27.75 23.31
CA ARG A 27 15.65 -27.26 22.04
C ARG A 27 14.95 -28.37 21.23
N ARG A 28 15.58 -29.55 21.10
CA ARG A 28 14.98 -30.67 20.35
C ARG A 28 13.74 -31.25 21.05
N VAL A 29 13.69 -31.25 22.37
CA VAL A 29 12.52 -31.74 23.14
C VAL A 29 11.34 -30.75 23.02
N SER A 30 11.61 -29.45 22.99
CA SER A 30 10.59 -28.43 22.72
C SER A 30 9.97 -28.61 21.33
N ASP A 31 10.81 -28.78 20.30
CA ASP A 31 10.36 -28.95 18.93
C ASP A 31 9.60 -30.28 18.74
N THR A 32 10.06 -31.35 19.37
CA THR A 32 9.38 -32.65 19.36
C THR A 32 8.06 -32.62 20.13
N LEU A 33 8.00 -31.94 21.31
CA LEU A 33 6.78 -31.76 22.06
C LEU A 33 5.78 -30.86 21.31
N THR A 34 6.24 -29.81 20.64
CA THR A 34 5.38 -28.95 19.81
C THR A 34 4.83 -29.74 18.61
N THR A 35 5.64 -30.62 18.00
CA THR A 35 5.21 -31.52 16.95
C THR A 35 4.23 -32.59 17.45
N ILE A 36 4.50 -33.18 18.64
CA ILE A 36 3.60 -34.16 19.26
C ILE A 36 2.28 -33.50 19.71
N PHE A 37 2.31 -32.26 20.20
CA PHE A 37 1.09 -31.51 20.53
C PHE A 37 0.30 -31.12 19.27
N LYS A 38 0.96 -30.78 18.16
CA LYS A 38 0.28 -30.59 16.86
C LYS A 38 -0.32 -31.90 16.32
N MET A 39 0.29 -33.05 16.59
CA MET A 39 -0.25 -34.37 16.19
C MET A 39 -1.37 -34.89 17.09
N ALA A 40 -1.62 -34.27 18.25
CA ALA A 40 -2.67 -34.68 19.19
C ALA A 40 -3.94 -33.80 19.14
N GLU A 41 -3.95 -32.70 18.38
CA GLU A 41 -5.19 -31.99 18.05
C GLU A 41 -5.95 -32.85 17.02
N LYS A 42 -7.06 -33.44 17.46
CA LYS A 42 -8.01 -34.16 16.59
C LYS A 42 -8.38 -33.20 15.45
N GLU A 43 -8.08 -33.57 14.21
CA GLU A 43 -8.44 -32.77 13.03
C GLU A 43 -9.93 -32.43 13.10
N ASN A 44 -10.27 -31.14 13.15
CA ASN A 44 -11.65 -30.69 13.10
C ASN A 44 -12.07 -30.63 11.63
N ILE A 45 -12.75 -31.67 11.17
CA ILE A 45 -13.13 -31.84 9.77
C ILE A 45 -14.62 -31.57 9.61
N GLY A 46 -14.93 -30.64 8.72
CA GLY A 46 -16.29 -30.40 8.22
C GLY A 46 -16.45 -30.93 6.79
N TYR A 47 -17.70 -30.94 6.33
CA TYR A 47 -18.07 -31.37 4.99
C TYR A 47 -18.85 -30.28 4.28
N ILE A 48 -18.56 -30.02 3.02
CA ILE A 48 -19.30 -29.05 2.22
C ILE A 48 -20.76 -29.48 2.14
N ALA A 49 -21.63 -28.63 2.67
CA ALA A 49 -23.07 -28.78 2.62
C ALA A 49 -23.69 -28.16 1.37
N GLN A 50 -23.17 -26.95 0.99
CA GLN A 50 -23.67 -26.19 -0.16
C GLN A 50 -22.56 -25.27 -0.72
N VAL A 51 -22.62 -25.00 -2.03
CA VAL A 51 -21.77 -24.03 -2.73
C VAL A 51 -22.67 -23.06 -3.49
N ILE A 52 -22.52 -21.75 -3.22
CA ILE A 52 -23.29 -20.68 -3.85
C ILE A 52 -22.31 -19.64 -4.40
N GLY A 53 -21.79 -19.85 -5.63
CA GLY A 53 -20.71 -19.03 -6.15
C GLY A 53 -19.49 -19.07 -5.22
N PRO A 54 -18.96 -17.92 -4.76
CA PRO A 54 -17.83 -17.88 -3.85
C PRO A 54 -18.17 -18.18 -2.37
N VAL A 55 -19.44 -18.41 -2.04
CA VAL A 55 -19.86 -18.76 -0.69
C VAL A 55 -20.01 -20.28 -0.55
N VAL A 56 -19.43 -20.83 0.51
CA VAL A 56 -19.41 -22.26 0.81
C VAL A 56 -19.91 -22.48 2.22
N ASP A 57 -21.00 -23.27 2.35
CA ASP A 57 -21.51 -23.70 3.65
C ASP A 57 -20.89 -25.05 4.01
N VAL A 58 -20.29 -25.13 5.19
CA VAL A 58 -19.61 -26.32 5.72
C VAL A 58 -20.27 -26.76 7.01
N HIS A 59 -20.69 -28.04 7.03
CA HIS A 59 -21.28 -28.68 8.19
C HIS A 59 -20.24 -29.45 8.99
N PHE A 60 -20.26 -29.31 10.31
CA PHE A 60 -19.37 -29.98 11.25
C PHE A 60 -20.20 -30.89 12.17
N ASP A 61 -19.79 -32.15 12.35
CA ASP A 61 -20.44 -33.07 13.28
C ASP A 61 -19.99 -32.75 14.72
N VAL A 62 -20.75 -31.90 15.43
CA VAL A 62 -20.51 -31.49 16.83
C VAL A 62 -21.16 -32.44 17.80
N THR A 63 -20.97 -33.75 17.63
CA THR A 63 -21.54 -34.77 18.50
C THR A 63 -20.75 -35.02 19.78
N ASP A 64 -19.50 -34.61 19.83
CA ASP A 64 -18.60 -34.72 20.98
C ASP A 64 -18.54 -33.40 21.76
N GLU A 65 -18.59 -33.43 23.09
CA GLU A 65 -18.46 -32.23 23.95
C GLU A 65 -17.13 -31.43 23.71
N GLU A 66 -16.16 -32.04 23.07
CA GLU A 66 -14.86 -31.42 22.70
C GLU A 66 -14.86 -30.83 21.27
N ALA A 67 -15.81 -31.17 20.40
CA ALA A 67 -15.90 -30.64 19.05
C ALA A 67 -16.50 -29.23 19.07
N GLN A 68 -15.71 -28.23 18.70
CA GLN A 68 -16.16 -26.85 18.61
C GLN A 68 -16.25 -26.44 17.14
N LEU A 69 -17.27 -25.64 16.81
CA LEU A 69 -17.35 -24.99 15.51
C LEU A 69 -16.12 -24.07 15.29
N PRO A 70 -15.62 -23.99 14.05
CA PRO A 70 -14.58 -23.01 13.71
C PRO A 70 -14.98 -21.60 14.12
N ARG A 71 -14.02 -20.81 14.55
CA ARG A 71 -14.27 -19.40 14.91
C ARG A 71 -14.50 -18.57 13.66
N ILE A 72 -15.14 -17.43 13.82
CA ILE A 72 -15.20 -16.42 12.75
C ILE A 72 -13.78 -15.99 12.43
N HIS A 73 -13.47 -15.92 11.14
CA HIS A 73 -12.14 -15.69 10.53
C HIS A 73 -11.17 -16.89 10.58
N ASP A 74 -11.53 -18.04 11.15
CA ASP A 74 -10.71 -19.23 10.95
C ASP A 74 -10.69 -19.62 9.47
N ALA A 75 -9.51 -20.02 8.98
CA ALA A 75 -9.33 -20.56 7.64
C ALA A 75 -9.63 -22.05 7.62
N LEU A 76 -10.35 -22.51 6.61
CA LEU A 76 -10.58 -23.91 6.34
C LEU A 76 -9.92 -24.29 5.01
N ASP A 77 -9.22 -25.41 4.99
CA ASP A 77 -8.58 -25.97 3.80
C ASP A 77 -9.47 -27.03 3.14
N VAL A 78 -9.86 -26.79 1.90
CA VAL A 78 -10.64 -27.73 1.09
C VAL A 78 -9.77 -28.37 0.05
N GLU A 79 -9.61 -29.70 0.08
CA GLU A 79 -8.84 -30.47 -0.89
C GLU A 79 -9.51 -30.46 -2.27
N ARG A 80 -8.79 -30.03 -3.31
CA ARG A 80 -9.29 -29.94 -4.70
C ARG A 80 -8.84 -31.11 -5.60
N GLY A 81 -8.23 -32.17 -5.02
CA GLY A 81 -7.70 -33.34 -5.74
C GLY A 81 -6.19 -33.32 -5.91
N GLU A 82 -5.63 -34.43 -6.42
CA GLU A 82 -4.17 -34.61 -6.53
C GLU A 82 -3.50 -33.51 -7.37
N GLY A 83 -2.44 -32.93 -6.83
CA GLY A 83 -1.59 -31.94 -7.49
C GLY A 83 -2.12 -30.50 -7.50
N LYS A 84 -3.30 -30.24 -6.95
CA LYS A 84 -3.81 -28.89 -6.75
C LYS A 84 -3.63 -28.46 -5.29
N ARG A 85 -3.33 -27.18 -5.08
CA ARG A 85 -3.32 -26.61 -3.73
C ARG A 85 -4.71 -26.64 -3.14
N PRO A 86 -4.85 -26.80 -1.81
CA PRO A 86 -6.13 -26.67 -1.13
C PRO A 86 -6.76 -25.31 -1.43
N LEU A 87 -8.09 -25.28 -1.51
CA LEU A 87 -8.81 -24.01 -1.52
C LEU A 87 -8.95 -23.52 -0.10
N VAL A 88 -8.45 -22.34 0.18
CA VAL A 88 -8.66 -21.66 1.45
C VAL A 88 -10.03 -20.96 1.41
N ILE A 89 -10.88 -21.25 2.40
CA ILE A 89 -12.14 -20.59 2.64
C ILE A 89 -12.16 -20.01 4.05
N GLU A 90 -12.65 -18.79 4.24
CA GLU A 90 -12.67 -18.10 5.54
C GLU A 90 -14.08 -18.13 6.14
N VAL A 91 -14.19 -18.50 7.41
CA VAL A 91 -15.44 -18.51 8.15
C VAL A 91 -15.93 -17.09 8.40
N GLN A 92 -17.12 -16.76 7.88
CA GLN A 92 -17.73 -15.42 8.01
C GLN A 92 -18.93 -15.39 8.94
N GLN A 93 -19.61 -16.51 9.11
CA GLN A 93 -20.86 -16.57 9.88
C GLN A 93 -21.18 -18.00 10.32
N HIS A 94 -21.76 -18.14 11.50
CA HIS A 94 -22.45 -19.36 11.94
C HIS A 94 -23.93 -19.25 11.56
N ILE A 95 -24.46 -20.23 10.81
CA ILE A 95 -25.84 -20.18 10.30
C ILE A 95 -26.78 -21.17 11.02
N GLY A 96 -26.30 -21.83 12.07
CA GLY A 96 -27.05 -22.82 12.86
C GLY A 96 -26.86 -24.24 12.35
N GLU A 97 -27.41 -25.21 13.10
CA GLU A 97 -27.35 -26.66 12.78
C GLU A 97 -25.89 -27.11 12.48
N ASP A 98 -24.94 -26.71 13.34
CA ASP A 98 -23.53 -27.06 13.23
C ASP A 98 -22.89 -26.69 11.87
N THR A 99 -23.42 -25.65 11.22
CA THR A 99 -23.01 -25.21 9.90
C THR A 99 -22.43 -23.81 9.96
N VAL A 100 -21.28 -23.63 9.31
CA VAL A 100 -20.61 -22.34 9.13
C VAL A 100 -20.68 -21.92 7.67
N ARG A 101 -20.84 -20.62 7.45
CA ARG A 101 -20.81 -20.01 6.13
C ARG A 101 -19.46 -19.36 5.91
N CYS A 102 -18.79 -19.76 4.83
CA CYS A 102 -17.44 -19.34 4.48
C CYS A 102 -17.43 -18.62 3.14
N VAL A 103 -16.40 -17.79 2.94
CA VAL A 103 -16.10 -17.12 1.67
C VAL A 103 -14.78 -17.66 1.13
N ALA A 104 -14.78 -18.02 -0.15
CA ALA A 104 -13.63 -18.59 -0.82
C ALA A 104 -12.62 -17.51 -1.23
N MET A 105 -11.33 -17.83 -1.09
CA MET A 105 -10.22 -16.97 -1.48
C MET A 105 -9.74 -17.23 -2.91
N ASP A 106 -10.26 -18.26 -3.56
CA ASP A 106 -9.99 -18.59 -4.97
C ASP A 106 -11.25 -19.23 -5.60
N SER A 107 -11.19 -19.58 -6.89
CA SER A 107 -12.33 -20.20 -7.59
C SER A 107 -12.87 -21.43 -6.87
N THR A 108 -14.19 -21.48 -6.75
CA THR A 108 -14.94 -22.62 -6.21
C THR A 108 -15.23 -23.71 -7.26
N ASP A 109 -14.69 -23.58 -8.48
CA ASP A 109 -14.92 -24.53 -9.57
C ASP A 109 -14.44 -25.92 -9.20
N GLY A 110 -15.34 -26.89 -9.38
CA GLY A 110 -15.08 -28.31 -9.09
C GLY A 110 -15.38 -28.71 -7.64
N LEU A 111 -15.76 -27.79 -6.77
CA LEU A 111 -16.26 -28.15 -5.45
C LEU A 111 -17.57 -28.93 -5.53
N ARG A 112 -17.72 -29.91 -4.64
CA ARG A 112 -18.89 -30.76 -4.56
C ARG A 112 -19.33 -30.91 -3.12
N ARG A 113 -20.61 -31.08 -2.92
CA ARG A 113 -21.18 -31.47 -1.62
C ARG A 113 -20.48 -32.74 -1.10
N GLY A 114 -20.16 -32.75 0.18
CA GLY A 114 -19.51 -33.85 0.86
C GLY A 114 -17.98 -33.87 0.75
N MET A 115 -17.34 -32.89 0.07
CA MET A 115 -15.89 -32.71 0.13
C MET A 115 -15.49 -32.25 1.53
N LYS A 116 -14.31 -32.71 1.98
CA LYS A 116 -13.75 -32.36 3.29
C LYS A 116 -13.24 -30.93 3.32
N ALA A 117 -13.50 -30.25 4.42
CA ALA A 117 -12.92 -28.97 4.78
C ALA A 117 -12.25 -29.12 6.15
N VAL A 118 -10.97 -28.88 6.23
CA VAL A 118 -10.16 -29.05 7.45
C VAL A 118 -9.98 -27.70 8.11
N ASN A 119 -10.35 -27.57 9.38
CA ASN A 119 -10.12 -26.36 10.15
C ASN A 119 -8.63 -26.21 10.50
N THR A 120 -8.02 -25.10 10.11
CA THR A 120 -6.64 -24.79 10.45
C THR A 120 -6.48 -24.25 11.86
N HIS A 121 -7.58 -23.97 12.58
CA HIS A 121 -7.62 -23.34 13.91
C HIS A 121 -6.92 -21.97 13.97
N ALA A 122 -6.71 -21.35 12.84
CA ALA A 122 -6.07 -20.06 12.70
C ALA A 122 -6.70 -19.25 11.56
N PRO A 123 -6.68 -17.92 11.61
CA PRO A 123 -7.02 -17.07 10.47
C PRO A 123 -6.02 -17.26 9.33
N ILE A 124 -6.40 -16.78 8.14
CA ILE A 124 -5.45 -16.62 7.02
C ILE A 124 -4.22 -15.86 7.52
N SER A 125 -3.04 -16.38 7.24
CA SER A 125 -1.78 -15.84 7.75
C SER A 125 -0.78 -15.61 6.63
N MET A 126 -0.04 -14.50 6.71
CA MET A 126 0.96 -14.11 5.73
C MET A 126 2.37 -14.48 6.20
N PRO A 127 3.22 -15.06 5.35
CA PRO A 127 4.62 -15.31 5.66
C PRO A 127 5.35 -13.98 5.89
N THR A 128 6.31 -13.94 6.80
CA THR A 128 7.01 -12.72 7.19
C THR A 128 8.52 -12.86 7.15
N GLY A 129 9.23 -11.75 7.38
CA GLY A 129 10.68 -11.70 7.46
C GLY A 129 11.36 -11.36 6.14
N ALA A 130 12.68 -11.54 6.06
CA ALA A 130 13.47 -11.13 4.90
C ALA A 130 13.11 -11.88 3.61
N GLN A 131 12.57 -13.07 3.72
CA GLN A 131 12.20 -13.93 2.59
C GLN A 131 11.14 -13.35 1.65
N ILE A 132 10.32 -12.39 2.11
CA ILE A 132 9.27 -11.77 1.27
C ILE A 132 9.80 -10.61 0.42
N ARG A 133 11.05 -10.19 0.60
CA ARG A 133 11.63 -9.10 -0.16
C ARG A 133 11.70 -9.43 -1.64
N GLY A 134 11.20 -8.53 -2.48
CA GLY A 134 11.15 -8.71 -3.93
C GLY A 134 10.16 -9.76 -4.42
N ARG A 135 9.34 -10.34 -3.53
CA ARG A 135 8.40 -11.41 -3.83
C ARG A 135 7.00 -10.88 -4.13
N VAL A 136 6.29 -11.66 -4.93
CA VAL A 136 4.89 -11.40 -5.27
C VAL A 136 4.02 -12.54 -4.73
N MET A 137 3.02 -12.18 -3.94
CA MET A 137 2.15 -13.11 -3.22
C MET A 137 0.68 -12.89 -3.56
N ASN A 138 -0.13 -13.91 -3.33
CA ASN A 138 -1.59 -13.80 -3.33
C ASN A 138 -2.13 -13.47 -1.92
N VAL A 139 -3.44 -13.42 -1.79
CA VAL A 139 -4.15 -13.07 -0.55
C VAL A 139 -3.86 -14.00 0.63
N VAL A 140 -3.56 -15.27 0.37
CA VAL A 140 -3.28 -16.30 1.38
C VAL A 140 -1.79 -16.49 1.66
N GLY A 141 -0.92 -15.66 1.07
CA GLY A 141 0.53 -15.71 1.28
C GLY A 141 1.29 -16.66 0.34
N ASP A 142 0.60 -17.28 -0.61
CA ASP A 142 1.25 -18.08 -1.63
C ASP A 142 2.03 -17.20 -2.60
N SER A 143 3.23 -17.65 -2.95
CA SER A 143 4.05 -17.01 -3.98
C SER A 143 3.47 -17.25 -5.37
N ILE A 144 3.27 -16.18 -6.14
CA ILE A 144 2.77 -16.21 -7.52
C ILE A 144 3.81 -15.75 -8.55
N ASP A 145 5.05 -15.46 -8.10
CA ASP A 145 6.16 -15.01 -8.94
C ASP A 145 6.94 -16.17 -9.62
N GLY A 146 6.59 -17.41 -9.32
CA GLY A 146 7.27 -18.59 -9.86
C GLY A 146 8.62 -18.92 -9.21
N LEU A 147 9.05 -18.19 -8.19
CA LEU A 147 10.32 -18.41 -7.50
C LEU A 147 10.25 -19.45 -6.37
N GLY A 148 9.14 -20.18 -6.26
CA GLY A 148 8.92 -21.21 -5.24
C GLY A 148 8.31 -20.67 -3.95
N ASN A 149 7.87 -21.57 -3.08
CA ASN A 149 7.11 -21.24 -1.88
C ASN A 149 7.98 -20.55 -0.83
N LEU A 150 7.31 -19.74 0.00
CA LEU A 150 7.87 -19.10 1.19
C LEU A 150 7.72 -20.03 2.40
N ASN A 151 8.57 -19.82 3.41
CA ASN A 151 8.47 -20.57 4.66
C ASN A 151 7.36 -19.93 5.54
N GLU A 152 6.46 -20.77 6.05
CA GLU A 152 5.30 -20.37 6.84
C GLU A 152 5.57 -20.35 8.36
N ASP A 153 6.74 -20.81 8.82
CA ASP A 153 7.07 -20.93 10.26
C ASP A 153 6.92 -19.62 11.04
N ASN A 154 7.06 -18.47 10.38
CA ASN A 154 6.91 -17.14 10.96
C ASN A 154 5.80 -16.36 10.26
N SER A 155 4.58 -16.89 10.26
CA SER A 155 3.43 -16.22 9.66
C SER A 155 2.67 -15.39 10.68
N LEU A 156 2.04 -14.30 10.21
CA LEU A 156 1.18 -13.43 11.01
C LEU A 156 -0.25 -13.41 10.43
N PRO A 157 -1.29 -13.47 11.29
CA PRO A 157 -2.67 -13.45 10.83
C PRO A 157 -3.03 -12.11 10.20
N ILE A 158 -3.91 -12.12 9.17
CA ILE A 158 -4.37 -10.91 8.50
C ILE A 158 -5.38 -10.12 9.33
N HIS A 159 -6.15 -10.79 10.17
CA HIS A 159 -7.07 -10.16 11.13
C HIS A 159 -6.34 -9.86 12.43
N ARG A 160 -5.95 -8.59 12.59
CA ARG A 160 -5.22 -8.10 13.76
C ARG A 160 -5.89 -6.86 14.31
N GLU A 161 -5.77 -6.66 15.60
CA GLU A 161 -6.21 -5.43 16.24
C GLU A 161 -5.23 -4.27 15.96
N PRO A 162 -5.71 -3.02 15.92
CA PRO A 162 -4.85 -1.84 15.87
C PRO A 162 -3.84 -1.81 17.04
N PRO A 163 -2.70 -1.12 16.89
CA PRO A 163 -1.76 -0.91 17.97
C PRO A 163 -2.43 -0.27 19.20
N LYS A 164 -2.00 -0.67 20.39
CA LYS A 164 -2.51 -0.09 21.63
C LYS A 164 -2.11 1.38 21.73
N PHE A 165 -2.94 2.18 22.41
CA PHE A 165 -2.69 3.60 22.62
C PHE A 165 -1.31 3.89 23.25
N GLU A 166 -0.85 3.03 24.15
CA GLU A 166 0.45 3.14 24.81
C GLU A 166 1.65 2.94 23.86
N ASP A 167 1.45 2.25 22.72
CA ASP A 167 2.48 1.96 21.74
C ASP A 167 2.56 3.04 20.64
N LEU A 168 1.58 3.93 20.58
CA LEU A 168 1.54 4.99 19.57
C LEU A 168 2.61 6.05 19.81
N LYS A 169 3.17 6.56 18.72
CA LYS A 169 4.04 7.73 18.72
C LYS A 169 3.18 8.98 18.56
N THR A 170 3.29 9.91 19.50
CA THR A 170 2.48 11.14 19.52
C THR A 170 3.11 12.31 18.75
N SER A 171 4.40 12.25 18.42
CA SER A 171 5.06 13.30 17.63
C SER A 171 4.65 13.23 16.16
N GLN A 172 4.29 14.38 15.61
CA GLN A 172 4.03 14.53 14.18
C GLN A 172 5.33 14.85 13.46
N GLU A 173 5.71 14.01 12.50
CA GLU A 173 6.92 14.15 11.70
C GLU A 173 6.55 14.18 10.20
N VAL A 174 7.20 15.06 9.45
CA VAL A 174 7.01 15.13 7.99
C VAL A 174 7.81 14.01 7.31
N LEU A 175 7.16 13.30 6.38
CA LEU A 175 7.81 12.38 5.47
C LEU A 175 8.18 13.13 4.19
N TYR A 176 9.44 13.51 4.05
CA TYR A 176 9.91 14.19 2.84
C TYR A 176 10.12 13.19 1.69
N THR A 177 9.38 13.42 0.61
CA THR A 177 9.34 12.56 -0.57
C THR A 177 10.43 12.88 -1.59
N GLY A 178 11.01 14.07 -1.53
CA GLY A 178 11.93 14.60 -2.54
C GLY A 178 11.24 15.12 -3.80
N ILE A 179 9.90 15.24 -3.76
CA ILE A 179 9.05 15.76 -4.85
C ILE A 179 8.56 17.15 -4.44
N LYS A 180 9.01 18.19 -5.14
CA LYS A 180 8.79 19.60 -4.77
C LYS A 180 7.34 19.95 -4.48
N VAL A 181 6.42 19.56 -5.38
CA VAL A 181 5.00 19.92 -5.24
C VAL A 181 4.38 19.28 -4.01
N ILE A 182 4.72 18.04 -3.70
CA ILE A 182 4.23 17.32 -2.53
C ILE A 182 4.83 17.93 -1.27
N ASP A 183 6.16 17.95 -1.19
CA ASP A 183 6.85 18.38 0.03
C ASP A 183 6.54 19.82 0.41
N LEU A 184 6.31 20.71 -0.58
CA LEU A 184 5.99 22.12 -0.31
C LEU A 184 4.52 22.35 0.04
N LEU A 185 3.58 21.83 -0.76
CA LEU A 185 2.17 22.24 -0.75
C LEU A 185 1.22 21.29 -0.03
N GLU A 186 1.62 20.02 0.06
CA GLU A 186 0.85 18.94 0.67
C GLU A 186 1.73 17.93 1.41
N PRO A 187 2.60 18.38 2.33
CA PRO A 187 3.56 17.49 2.99
C PRO A 187 2.88 16.28 3.61
N TYR A 188 3.51 15.11 3.50
CA TYR A 188 2.97 13.85 4.01
C TYR A 188 3.34 13.66 5.47
N LEU A 189 2.36 13.24 6.29
CA LEU A 189 2.58 12.85 7.67
C LEU A 189 3.22 11.45 7.71
N LYS A 190 4.31 11.31 8.43
CA LYS A 190 4.91 10.00 8.73
C LYS A 190 3.95 9.19 9.62
N GLY A 191 3.54 8.02 9.14
CA GLY A 191 2.46 7.24 9.76
C GLY A 191 1.06 7.72 9.41
N GLY A 192 0.95 8.65 8.45
CA GLY A 192 -0.32 9.19 7.97
C GLY A 192 -0.92 8.40 6.81
N LYS A 193 -2.11 8.81 6.42
CA LYS A 193 -2.92 8.22 5.38
C LYS A 193 -3.13 9.24 4.27
N ILE A 194 -2.60 8.96 3.09
CA ILE A 194 -2.63 9.84 1.93
C ILE A 194 -3.59 9.26 0.87
N GLY A 195 -4.56 10.04 0.45
CA GLY A 195 -5.42 9.69 -0.68
C GLY A 195 -4.87 10.25 -1.98
N LEU A 196 -4.68 9.39 -2.96
CA LEU A 196 -4.24 9.75 -4.31
C LEU A 196 -5.42 9.72 -5.27
N PHE A 197 -5.87 10.89 -5.70
CA PHE A 197 -7.01 11.08 -6.59
C PHE A 197 -6.56 11.42 -8.00
N GLY A 198 -7.34 11.03 -8.97
CA GLY A 198 -7.13 11.40 -10.36
C GLY A 198 -7.76 10.42 -11.33
N GLY A 199 -8.11 10.91 -12.50
CA GLY A 199 -8.64 10.11 -13.59
C GLY A 199 -7.61 9.13 -14.19
N ALA A 200 -8.00 8.42 -15.24
CA ALA A 200 -7.07 7.57 -15.98
C ALA A 200 -6.05 8.42 -16.77
N GLY A 201 -4.80 7.97 -16.82
CA GLY A 201 -3.75 8.59 -17.65
C GLY A 201 -3.12 9.86 -17.10
N VAL A 202 -3.37 10.23 -15.84
CA VAL A 202 -2.76 11.43 -15.21
C VAL A 202 -1.44 11.15 -14.49
N GLY A 203 -0.93 9.89 -14.55
CA GLY A 203 0.38 9.53 -13.99
C GLY A 203 0.35 9.00 -12.57
N LYS A 204 -0.78 8.48 -12.05
CA LYS A 204 -0.85 7.87 -10.69
C LYS A 204 0.22 6.82 -10.46
N THR A 205 0.29 5.83 -11.36
CA THR A 205 1.25 4.72 -11.24
C THR A 205 2.70 5.21 -11.30
N VAL A 206 2.99 6.23 -12.13
CA VAL A 206 4.33 6.82 -12.23
C VAL A 206 4.70 7.52 -10.92
N LEU A 207 3.77 8.25 -10.31
CA LEU A 207 3.98 8.90 -9.01
C LEU A 207 4.20 7.86 -7.89
N ILE A 208 3.41 6.78 -7.85
CA ILE A 208 3.57 5.68 -6.89
C ILE A 208 4.97 5.07 -7.00
N LYS A 209 5.42 4.77 -8.22
CA LYS A 209 6.76 4.22 -8.46
C LYS A 209 7.87 5.16 -8.01
N GLU A 210 7.74 6.46 -8.29
CA GLU A 210 8.72 7.45 -7.87
C GLU A 210 8.78 7.57 -6.34
N LEU A 211 7.63 7.54 -5.66
CA LEU A 211 7.57 7.50 -4.20
C LEU A 211 8.28 6.27 -3.63
N ILE A 212 8.04 5.09 -4.20
CA ILE A 212 8.72 3.84 -3.79
C ILE A 212 10.24 4.00 -3.97
N ASN A 213 10.68 4.45 -5.15
CA ASN A 213 12.10 4.65 -5.46
C ASN A 213 12.77 5.66 -4.52
N ASN A 214 12.10 6.77 -4.23
CA ASN A 214 12.65 7.84 -3.41
C ASN A 214 12.75 7.43 -1.94
N ILE A 215 11.73 6.77 -1.39
CA ILE A 215 11.76 6.25 -0.02
C ILE A 215 12.82 5.15 0.12
N ALA A 216 12.95 4.29 -0.86
CA ALA A 216 13.99 3.28 -0.91
C ALA A 216 15.39 3.90 -0.84
N LYS A 217 15.65 4.97 -1.61
CA LYS A 217 16.97 5.64 -1.69
C LYS A 217 17.27 6.56 -0.50
N LYS A 218 16.28 7.36 -0.07
CA LYS A 218 16.49 8.41 0.95
C LYS A 218 16.40 7.90 2.39
N HIS A 219 15.45 6.99 2.64
CA HIS A 219 15.13 6.54 4.00
C HIS A 219 15.53 5.10 4.28
N ASN A 220 16.15 4.41 3.31
CA ASN A 220 16.40 2.96 3.38
C ASN A 220 15.12 2.19 3.81
N GLY A 221 13.97 2.77 3.45
CA GLY A 221 12.65 2.29 3.80
C GLY A 221 12.25 1.06 2.99
N PHE A 222 11.25 0.35 3.47
CA PHE A 222 10.68 -0.78 2.78
C PHE A 222 9.24 -0.44 2.35
N SER A 223 8.86 -0.88 1.17
CA SER A 223 7.52 -0.63 0.64
C SER A 223 6.73 -1.92 0.49
N ILE A 224 5.44 -1.86 0.78
CA ILE A 224 4.50 -2.93 0.50
C ILE A 224 3.47 -2.40 -0.50
N PHE A 225 3.24 -3.13 -1.57
CA PHE A 225 2.22 -2.81 -2.55
C PHE A 225 1.08 -3.83 -2.50
N ALA A 226 -0.14 -3.37 -2.26
CA ALA A 226 -1.35 -4.18 -2.30
C ALA A 226 -2.19 -3.79 -3.53
N GLY A 227 -2.22 -4.66 -4.53
CA GLY A 227 -3.05 -4.52 -5.71
C GLY A 227 -4.45 -5.09 -5.46
N VAL A 228 -5.43 -4.23 -5.29
CA VAL A 228 -6.80 -4.58 -4.91
C VAL A 228 -7.74 -4.44 -6.10
N GLY A 229 -8.14 -5.55 -6.68
CA GLY A 229 -9.07 -5.58 -7.80
C GLY A 229 -8.53 -4.93 -9.08
N GLU A 230 -7.21 -4.88 -9.25
CA GLU A 230 -6.57 -4.33 -10.43
C GLU A 230 -6.44 -5.37 -11.55
N ARG A 231 -6.13 -4.90 -12.76
CA ARG A 231 -5.94 -5.77 -13.92
C ARG A 231 -4.63 -6.54 -13.80
N THR A 232 -4.67 -7.84 -14.09
CA THR A 232 -3.47 -8.71 -14.10
C THR A 232 -2.32 -8.13 -14.92
N ARG A 233 -2.64 -7.52 -16.07
CA ARG A 233 -1.62 -6.90 -16.92
C ARG A 233 -0.92 -5.74 -16.24
N GLU A 234 -1.67 -4.86 -15.56
CA GLU A 234 -1.12 -3.70 -14.86
C GLU A 234 -0.22 -4.12 -13.70
N GLY A 235 -0.60 -5.19 -12.98
CA GLY A 235 0.25 -5.78 -11.94
C GLY A 235 1.55 -6.38 -12.49
N ASN A 236 1.49 -7.04 -13.65
CA ASN A 236 2.68 -7.59 -14.30
C ASN A 236 3.60 -6.48 -14.87
N ASP A 237 3.01 -5.44 -15.48
CA ASP A 237 3.75 -4.28 -15.97
C ASP A 237 4.44 -3.57 -14.80
N LEU A 238 3.76 -3.42 -13.63
CA LEU A 238 4.34 -2.84 -12.43
C LEU A 238 5.54 -3.65 -11.91
N LEU A 239 5.42 -4.98 -11.83
CA LEU A 239 6.52 -5.85 -11.41
C LEU A 239 7.74 -5.67 -12.33
N ARG A 240 7.52 -5.70 -13.65
CA ARG A 240 8.57 -5.50 -14.64
C ARG A 240 9.28 -4.17 -14.45
N GLU A 241 8.54 -3.08 -14.32
CA GLU A 241 9.08 -1.74 -14.15
C GLU A 241 9.82 -1.58 -12.80
N MET A 242 9.39 -2.27 -11.73
CA MET A 242 10.12 -2.31 -10.46
C MET A 242 11.45 -3.07 -10.56
N ILE A 243 11.54 -4.07 -11.42
CA ILE A 243 12.79 -4.77 -11.72
C ILE A 243 13.70 -3.86 -12.57
N GLU A 244 13.17 -3.22 -13.61
CA GLU A 244 13.90 -2.30 -14.49
C GLU A 244 14.48 -1.09 -13.73
N SER A 245 13.73 -0.57 -12.75
CA SER A 245 14.19 0.54 -11.89
C SER A 245 15.17 0.12 -10.78
N GLY A 246 15.41 -1.20 -10.61
CA GLY A 246 16.30 -1.75 -9.58
C GLY A 246 15.76 -1.69 -8.15
N VAL A 247 14.47 -1.39 -7.95
CA VAL A 247 13.78 -1.46 -6.66
C VAL A 247 13.58 -2.92 -6.25
N ILE A 248 13.21 -3.78 -7.23
CA ILE A 248 13.27 -5.24 -7.11
C ILE A 248 14.55 -5.72 -7.79
N LYS A 249 15.37 -6.47 -7.07
CA LYS A 249 16.68 -6.89 -7.53
C LYS A 249 16.67 -8.38 -7.88
N TYR A 250 16.43 -8.68 -9.15
CA TYR A 250 16.50 -10.04 -9.66
C TYR A 250 17.90 -10.45 -10.14
N GLY A 251 18.86 -9.50 -10.14
CA GLY A 251 20.24 -9.72 -10.60
C GLY A 251 20.45 -9.37 -12.08
N ASP A 252 21.70 -9.02 -12.43
CA ASP A 252 22.05 -8.51 -13.77
C ASP A 252 21.79 -9.52 -14.90
N GLU A 253 21.95 -10.81 -14.64
CA GLU A 253 21.71 -11.86 -15.65
C GLU A 253 20.22 -11.97 -16.00
N PHE A 254 19.34 -11.81 -15.01
CA PHE A 254 17.90 -11.80 -15.25
C PHE A 254 17.50 -10.53 -16.02
N VAL A 255 18.00 -9.36 -15.61
CA VAL A 255 17.68 -8.07 -16.27
C VAL A 255 18.08 -8.11 -17.74
N LYS A 256 19.30 -8.58 -18.08
CA LYS A 256 19.74 -8.77 -19.48
C LYS A 256 18.82 -9.69 -20.26
N SER A 257 18.44 -10.84 -19.67
CA SER A 257 17.51 -11.77 -20.29
C SER A 257 16.15 -11.16 -20.56
N MET A 258 15.66 -10.33 -19.63
CA MET A 258 14.39 -9.61 -19.74
C MET A 258 14.44 -8.55 -20.85
N GLU A 259 15.55 -7.81 -20.98
CA GLU A 259 15.78 -6.85 -22.08
C GLU A 259 15.81 -7.52 -23.45
N GLU A 260 16.33 -8.76 -23.53
CA GLU A 260 16.30 -9.61 -24.71
C GLU A 260 14.90 -10.20 -25.02
N GLY A 261 13.91 -9.94 -24.16
CA GLY A 261 12.53 -10.40 -24.31
C GLY A 261 12.27 -11.79 -23.70
N HIS A 262 13.20 -12.32 -22.88
CA HIS A 262 13.09 -13.63 -22.25
C HIS A 262 12.88 -13.51 -20.73
N TRP A 263 11.77 -14.05 -20.23
CA TRP A 263 11.47 -14.12 -18.80
C TRP A 263 11.98 -15.44 -18.22
N ASP A 264 13.28 -15.48 -17.88
CA ASP A 264 13.96 -16.71 -17.43
C ASP A 264 14.23 -16.66 -15.91
N LEU A 265 13.32 -17.22 -15.13
CA LEU A 265 13.41 -17.25 -13.67
C LEU A 265 14.59 -18.05 -13.12
N SER A 266 15.23 -18.89 -13.94
CA SER A 266 16.43 -19.63 -13.53
C SER A 266 17.66 -18.75 -13.31
N LYS A 267 17.63 -17.53 -13.88
CA LYS A 267 18.70 -16.52 -13.79
C LYS A 267 18.54 -15.56 -12.60
N VAL A 268 17.50 -15.71 -11.79
CA VAL A 268 17.29 -14.85 -10.62
C VAL A 268 18.31 -15.16 -9.54
N ASP A 269 19.06 -14.12 -9.12
CA ASP A 269 19.98 -14.23 -7.99
C ASP A 269 19.24 -13.99 -6.67
N ARG A 270 19.12 -15.05 -5.87
CA ARG A 270 18.41 -14.99 -4.58
C ARG A 270 19.09 -14.12 -3.55
N ASN A 271 20.40 -13.94 -3.60
CA ASN A 271 21.12 -13.06 -2.69
C ASN A 271 20.86 -11.57 -3.01
N GLU A 272 20.72 -11.24 -4.31
CA GLU A 272 20.31 -9.90 -4.72
C GLU A 272 18.82 -9.67 -4.42
N LEU A 273 17.98 -10.68 -4.60
CA LEU A 273 16.55 -10.59 -4.31
C LEU A 273 16.26 -10.15 -2.87
N GLU A 274 17.01 -10.68 -1.88
CA GLU A 274 16.87 -10.30 -0.47
C GLU A 274 17.20 -8.81 -0.19
N LYS A 275 17.90 -8.15 -1.09
CA LYS A 275 18.21 -6.70 -1.01
C LYS A 275 17.12 -5.83 -1.61
N SER A 276 16.07 -6.42 -2.17
CA SER A 276 14.92 -5.68 -2.69
C SER A 276 14.21 -4.91 -1.59
N GLN A 277 13.64 -3.75 -1.97
CA GLN A 277 13.03 -2.81 -1.03
C GLN A 277 11.49 -2.74 -1.16
N VAL A 278 10.91 -3.70 -1.88
CA VAL A 278 9.46 -3.81 -2.02
C VAL A 278 9.02 -5.27 -1.97
N ALA A 279 7.81 -5.52 -1.46
CA ALA A 279 7.07 -6.76 -1.64
C ALA A 279 5.67 -6.44 -2.14
N MET A 280 5.07 -7.35 -2.89
CA MET A 280 3.79 -7.14 -3.54
C MET A 280 2.79 -8.21 -3.16
N VAL A 281 1.53 -7.81 -2.96
CA VAL A 281 0.41 -8.72 -2.76
C VAL A 281 -0.70 -8.34 -3.73
N PHE A 282 -1.22 -9.32 -4.46
CA PHE A 282 -2.29 -9.09 -5.43
C PHE A 282 -3.54 -9.90 -5.11
N GLY A 283 -4.69 -9.23 -5.17
CA GLY A 283 -6.02 -9.79 -5.30
C GLY A 283 -6.67 -9.16 -6.51
N GLN A 284 -6.51 -9.81 -7.66
CA GLN A 284 -6.80 -9.22 -8.96
C GLN A 284 -8.28 -9.19 -9.30
N MET A 285 -8.65 -8.47 -10.36
CA MET A 285 -10.03 -8.23 -10.79
C MET A 285 -10.79 -9.53 -11.12
N ASN A 286 -10.10 -10.57 -11.57
CA ASN A 286 -10.68 -11.88 -11.91
C ASN A 286 -10.82 -12.80 -10.70
N GLU A 287 -10.27 -12.45 -9.55
CA GLU A 287 -10.37 -13.24 -8.33
C GLU A 287 -11.72 -13.02 -7.61
N PRO A 288 -12.16 -13.98 -6.80
CA PRO A 288 -13.44 -13.87 -6.08
C PRO A 288 -13.44 -12.69 -5.10
N PRO A 289 -14.63 -12.21 -4.68
CA PRO A 289 -14.74 -11.06 -3.79
C PRO A 289 -14.07 -11.30 -2.42
N GLY A 290 -13.98 -12.54 -1.94
CA GLY A 290 -13.24 -12.87 -0.72
C GLY A 290 -11.76 -12.48 -0.81
N ALA A 291 -11.09 -12.84 -1.90
CA ALA A 291 -9.70 -12.45 -2.13
C ALA A 291 -9.54 -10.93 -2.24
N ARG A 292 -10.39 -10.27 -3.03
CA ARG A 292 -10.32 -8.82 -3.24
C ARG A 292 -10.60 -8.00 -1.97
N SER A 293 -11.45 -8.50 -1.07
CA SER A 293 -11.74 -7.84 0.21
C SER A 293 -10.66 -8.07 1.28
N SER A 294 -9.82 -9.10 1.13
CA SER A 294 -8.83 -9.46 2.15
C SER A 294 -7.40 -9.05 1.78
N VAL A 295 -7.10 -8.82 0.48
CA VAL A 295 -5.73 -8.55 0.01
C VAL A 295 -5.11 -7.29 0.62
N ALA A 296 -5.90 -6.24 0.91
CA ALA A 296 -5.40 -5.04 1.60
C ALA A 296 -4.96 -5.36 3.03
N LEU A 297 -5.68 -6.25 3.72
CA LEU A 297 -5.34 -6.73 5.06
C LEU A 297 -4.07 -7.60 5.02
N SER A 298 -3.93 -8.45 4.00
CA SER A 298 -2.72 -9.25 3.77
C SER A 298 -1.50 -8.35 3.58
N GLY A 299 -1.58 -7.34 2.72
CA GLY A 299 -0.51 -6.37 2.51
C GLY A 299 -0.18 -5.57 3.77
N LEU A 300 -1.19 -5.13 4.52
CA LEU A 300 -1.02 -4.40 5.76
C LEU A 300 -0.31 -5.26 6.84
N THR A 301 -0.63 -6.54 6.92
CA THR A 301 0.04 -7.48 7.83
C THR A 301 1.53 -7.62 7.51
N LEU A 302 1.90 -7.64 6.22
CA LEU A 302 3.30 -7.61 5.83
C LEU A 302 3.98 -6.29 6.25
N ALA A 303 3.32 -5.16 6.07
CA ALA A 303 3.85 -3.87 6.51
C ALA A 303 4.07 -3.83 8.04
N GLU A 304 3.11 -4.33 8.81
CA GLU A 304 3.21 -4.44 10.27
C GLU A 304 4.36 -5.35 10.71
N SER A 305 4.62 -6.44 9.99
CA SER A 305 5.71 -7.36 10.31
C SER A 305 7.09 -6.69 10.29
N PHE A 306 7.26 -5.69 9.43
CA PHE A 306 8.49 -4.89 9.36
C PHE A 306 8.48 -3.74 10.37
N ARG A 307 7.34 -3.04 10.55
CA ARG A 307 7.21 -1.95 11.53
C ARG A 307 7.49 -2.44 12.94
N ASP A 308 6.92 -3.60 13.32
CA ASP A 308 6.93 -4.13 14.68
C ASP A 308 8.10 -5.09 14.93
N SER A 309 9.06 -5.20 14.01
CA SER A 309 10.20 -6.11 14.13
C SER A 309 11.15 -5.70 15.25
N ASP A 310 11.35 -6.58 16.25
CA ASP A 310 12.25 -6.39 17.41
C ASP A 310 13.75 -6.53 17.06
N LYS A 311 14.11 -6.79 15.82
CA LYS A 311 15.50 -7.01 15.41
C LYS A 311 16.27 -5.70 15.22
N GLY A 312 16.67 -5.07 16.32
CA GLY A 312 17.87 -4.23 16.52
C GLY A 312 18.25 -3.09 15.52
N ASP A 313 17.57 -2.94 14.41
CA ASP A 313 17.98 -2.02 13.32
C ASP A 313 17.34 -0.62 13.42
N GLY A 314 16.73 -0.29 14.55
CA GLY A 314 16.04 0.98 14.78
C GLY A 314 14.62 1.04 14.19
N PRO A 315 13.90 2.15 14.42
CA PRO A 315 12.55 2.35 13.90
C PRO A 315 12.53 2.26 12.37
N ARG A 316 11.59 1.51 11.82
CA ARG A 316 11.47 1.32 10.38
C ARG A 316 10.29 2.11 9.83
N ASP A 317 10.53 2.81 8.74
CA ASP A 317 9.52 3.53 8.01
C ASP A 317 9.07 2.69 6.82
N ILE A 318 7.81 2.28 6.86
CA ILE A 318 7.20 1.45 5.84
C ILE A 318 6.24 2.31 5.02
N LEU A 319 6.36 2.25 3.71
CA LEU A 319 5.40 2.83 2.80
C LEU A 319 4.44 1.74 2.33
N PHE A 320 3.14 1.97 2.55
CA PHE A 320 2.10 1.01 2.20
C PHE A 320 1.21 1.56 1.10
N PHE A 321 1.28 0.97 -0.07
CA PHE A 321 0.47 1.35 -1.23
C PHE A 321 -0.75 0.45 -1.36
N ILE A 322 -1.91 1.05 -1.55
CA ILE A 322 -3.18 0.36 -1.84
C ILE A 322 -3.71 0.88 -3.17
N ASP A 323 -3.72 0.04 -4.18
CA ASP A 323 -4.31 0.37 -5.47
C ASP A 323 -5.35 -0.69 -5.84
N ASN A 324 -6.61 -0.45 -5.67
CA ASN A 324 -7.37 0.74 -5.34
C ASN A 324 -8.24 0.50 -4.10
N ILE A 325 -8.25 1.44 -3.13
CA ILE A 325 -9.03 1.27 -1.89
C ILE A 325 -10.54 1.15 -2.12
N PHE A 326 -11.07 1.79 -3.16
CA PHE A 326 -12.47 1.64 -3.54
C PHE A 326 -12.86 0.19 -3.84
N ARG A 327 -11.94 -0.59 -4.44
CA ARG A 327 -12.19 -2.00 -4.75
C ARG A 327 -12.29 -2.87 -3.50
N PHE A 328 -11.59 -2.51 -2.43
CA PHE A 328 -11.75 -3.12 -1.13
C PHE A 328 -13.20 -2.98 -0.62
N THR A 329 -13.75 -1.77 -0.65
CA THR A 329 -15.13 -1.53 -0.22
C THR A 329 -16.16 -2.18 -1.14
N GLN A 330 -15.93 -2.18 -2.45
CA GLN A 330 -16.77 -2.86 -3.43
C GLN A 330 -16.81 -4.37 -3.19
N ALA A 331 -15.66 -5.01 -3.00
CA ALA A 331 -15.59 -6.44 -2.71
C ALA A 331 -16.28 -6.78 -1.38
N GLY A 332 -16.13 -5.94 -0.35
CA GLY A 332 -16.86 -6.06 0.91
C GLY A 332 -18.38 -6.00 0.73
N SER A 333 -18.89 -5.13 -0.15
CA SER A 333 -20.32 -5.08 -0.45
C SER A 333 -20.82 -6.34 -1.18
N GLU A 334 -20.01 -6.87 -2.12
CA GLU A 334 -20.30 -8.13 -2.81
C GLU A 334 -20.36 -9.31 -1.81
N VAL A 335 -19.38 -9.41 -0.90
CA VAL A 335 -19.36 -10.43 0.17
C VAL A 335 -20.59 -10.29 1.06
N SER A 336 -20.92 -9.07 1.52
CA SER A 336 -22.08 -8.80 2.37
C SER A 336 -23.39 -9.22 1.73
N ALA A 337 -23.56 -8.93 0.44
CA ALA A 337 -24.74 -9.34 -0.34
C ALA A 337 -24.83 -10.87 -0.47
N LEU A 338 -23.73 -11.56 -0.73
CA LEU A 338 -23.65 -13.01 -0.83
C LEU A 338 -23.92 -13.71 0.51
N LEU A 339 -23.56 -13.08 1.62
CA LEU A 339 -23.89 -13.56 2.97
C LEU A 339 -25.36 -13.30 3.36
N GLY A 340 -26.13 -12.64 2.51
CA GLY A 340 -27.54 -12.33 2.76
C GLY A 340 -27.76 -11.19 3.76
N ARG A 341 -26.77 -10.35 4.01
CA ARG A 341 -26.91 -9.17 4.88
C ARG A 341 -27.73 -8.09 4.17
N MET A 342 -28.61 -7.41 4.91
CA MET A 342 -29.41 -6.31 4.37
C MET A 342 -28.49 -5.13 4.00
N PRO A 343 -28.52 -4.65 2.74
CA PRO A 343 -27.68 -3.54 2.33
C PRO A 343 -28.08 -2.22 3.00
N SER A 344 -27.12 -1.34 3.19
CA SER A 344 -27.32 0.04 3.60
C SER A 344 -27.61 0.95 2.39
N ALA A 345 -27.46 2.28 2.56
CA ALA A 345 -27.65 3.24 1.48
C ALA A 345 -26.79 2.91 0.26
N VAL A 346 -27.34 3.08 -0.93
CA VAL A 346 -26.67 2.89 -2.24
C VAL A 346 -26.13 1.46 -2.47
N GLY A 347 -26.57 0.48 -1.63
CA GLY A 347 -26.19 -0.93 -1.81
C GLY A 347 -24.91 -1.38 -1.10
N TYR A 348 -24.26 -0.51 -0.32
CA TYR A 348 -23.09 -0.89 0.47
C TYR A 348 -23.44 -1.74 1.71
N GLN A 349 -22.43 -2.43 2.23
CA GLN A 349 -22.55 -3.19 3.48
C GLN A 349 -22.84 -2.27 4.68
N PRO A 350 -23.66 -2.72 5.65
CA PRO A 350 -23.95 -1.93 6.85
C PRO A 350 -22.71 -1.71 7.74
N THR A 351 -21.69 -2.54 7.56
CA THR A 351 -20.42 -2.54 8.31
C THR A 351 -19.30 -1.73 7.62
N LEU A 352 -19.60 -1.00 6.53
CA LEU A 352 -18.61 -0.26 5.72
C LEU A 352 -17.66 0.59 6.57
N ALA A 353 -18.20 1.43 7.43
CA ALA A 353 -17.39 2.35 8.25
C ALA A 353 -16.55 1.59 9.28
N THR A 354 -17.07 0.50 9.84
CA THR A 354 -16.37 -0.33 10.82
C THR A 354 -15.20 -1.09 10.17
N GLU A 355 -15.43 -1.73 9.04
CA GLU A 355 -14.42 -2.49 8.29
C GLU A 355 -13.29 -1.57 7.80
N MET A 356 -13.66 -0.41 7.24
CA MET A 356 -12.70 0.61 6.83
C MET A 356 -11.92 1.13 8.04
N GLY A 357 -12.58 1.45 9.14
CA GLY A 357 -11.94 1.95 10.36
C GLY A 357 -10.97 0.93 10.95
N GLN A 358 -11.34 -0.35 11.05
CA GLN A 358 -10.45 -1.41 11.54
C GLN A 358 -9.16 -1.52 10.72
N MET A 359 -9.24 -1.40 9.40
CA MET A 359 -8.05 -1.40 8.54
C MET A 359 -7.24 -0.12 8.71
N GLN A 360 -7.90 1.05 8.66
CA GLN A 360 -7.22 2.34 8.68
C GLN A 360 -6.52 2.65 10.02
N GLU A 361 -7.09 2.22 11.15
CA GLU A 361 -6.48 2.43 12.47
C GLU A 361 -5.21 1.59 12.72
N ARG A 362 -4.95 0.55 11.93
CA ARG A 362 -3.70 -0.21 11.93
C ARG A 362 -2.55 0.57 11.28
N ILE A 363 -2.89 1.52 10.39
CA ILE A 363 -1.95 2.37 9.65
C ILE A 363 -1.60 3.57 10.53
N THR A 364 -0.45 3.51 11.21
CA THR A 364 -0.04 4.53 12.18
C THR A 364 1.45 4.42 12.51
N SER A 365 1.97 5.45 13.20
CA SER A 365 3.29 5.44 13.80
C SER A 365 3.26 4.84 15.19
N THR A 366 4.15 3.89 15.45
CA THR A 366 4.40 3.30 16.76
C THR A 366 5.80 3.70 17.26
N LYS A 367 6.12 3.32 18.48
CA LYS A 367 7.48 3.50 19.04
C LYS A 367 8.55 2.74 18.26
N ASN A 368 8.18 1.65 17.56
CA ASN A 368 9.09 0.78 16.83
C ASN A 368 9.30 1.22 15.36
N GLY A 369 8.32 1.91 14.77
CA GLY A 369 8.37 2.34 13.38
C GLY A 369 7.07 2.99 12.92
N SER A 370 6.98 3.28 11.63
CA SER A 370 5.78 3.90 11.05
C SER A 370 5.30 3.16 9.80
N ILE A 371 3.99 3.15 9.59
CA ILE A 371 3.39 2.78 8.32
C ILE A 371 2.70 4.01 7.76
N THR A 372 3.21 4.56 6.67
CA THR A 372 2.57 5.64 5.93
C THR A 372 1.88 5.03 4.72
N SER A 373 0.59 5.27 4.53
CA SER A 373 -0.14 4.71 3.40
C SER A 373 -0.39 5.74 2.30
N VAL A 374 -0.24 5.29 1.06
CA VAL A 374 -0.68 6.01 -0.14
C VAL A 374 -1.76 5.16 -0.81
N GLN A 375 -2.98 5.67 -0.80
CA GLN A 375 -4.17 4.93 -1.21
C GLN A 375 -4.73 5.55 -2.47
N ALA A 376 -4.67 4.83 -3.60
CA ALA A 376 -5.38 5.26 -4.79
C ALA A 376 -6.88 5.17 -4.55
N VAL A 377 -7.57 6.29 -4.74
CA VAL A 377 -9.02 6.37 -4.54
C VAL A 377 -9.70 6.60 -5.90
N TYR A 378 -10.61 5.72 -6.24
CA TYR A 378 -11.53 5.91 -7.35
C TYR A 378 -12.84 6.48 -6.81
N VAL A 379 -13.32 7.53 -7.45
CA VAL A 379 -14.59 8.18 -7.12
C VAL A 379 -15.59 7.84 -8.21
N PRO A 380 -16.61 7.00 -7.94
CA PRO A 380 -17.63 6.66 -8.93
C PRO A 380 -18.36 7.91 -9.43
N ALA A 381 -18.45 8.08 -10.74
CA ALA A 381 -19.14 9.21 -11.38
C ALA A 381 -18.69 10.61 -10.89
N ASP A 382 -17.48 10.72 -10.36
CA ASP A 382 -16.94 11.93 -9.71
C ASP A 382 -17.82 12.45 -8.53
N ASP A 383 -18.62 11.56 -7.93
CA ASP A 383 -19.50 11.86 -6.80
C ASP A 383 -18.79 11.63 -5.45
N LEU A 384 -18.30 12.70 -4.86
CA LEU A 384 -17.66 12.70 -3.55
C LEU A 384 -18.61 12.40 -2.39
N THR A 385 -19.92 12.40 -2.63
CA THR A 385 -20.94 12.10 -1.60
C THR A 385 -21.28 10.62 -1.51
N ASP A 386 -20.75 9.80 -2.43
CA ASP A 386 -20.87 8.35 -2.36
C ASP A 386 -20.28 7.83 -1.03
N PRO A 387 -20.96 6.90 -0.32
CA PRO A 387 -20.56 6.43 1.00
C PRO A 387 -19.14 5.86 1.07
N ALA A 388 -18.64 5.20 0.02
CA ALA A 388 -17.30 4.60 0.04
C ALA A 388 -16.18 5.64 -0.02
N PRO A 389 -16.14 6.57 -1.00
CA PRO A 389 -15.21 7.70 -0.96
C PRO A 389 -15.36 8.54 0.30
N ALA A 390 -16.58 8.92 0.70
CA ALA A 390 -16.82 9.77 1.87
C ALA A 390 -16.25 9.14 3.15
N THR A 391 -16.43 7.83 3.35
CA THR A 391 -15.84 7.11 4.49
C THR A 391 -14.31 7.10 4.40
N THR A 392 -13.75 6.88 3.22
CA THR A 392 -12.29 6.92 3.02
C THR A 392 -11.72 8.29 3.34
N PHE A 393 -12.34 9.37 2.84
CA PHE A 393 -11.90 10.75 3.09
C PHE A 393 -11.82 11.12 4.57
N SER A 394 -12.72 10.58 5.40
CA SER A 394 -12.74 10.88 6.84
C SER A 394 -11.47 10.41 7.56
N HIS A 395 -10.77 9.42 7.01
CA HIS A 395 -9.53 8.87 7.57
C HIS A 395 -8.24 9.51 7.02
N LEU A 396 -8.32 10.27 5.93
CA LEU A 396 -7.13 10.81 5.28
C LEU A 396 -6.52 12.00 6.01
N ASP A 397 -5.19 12.03 6.06
CA ASP A 397 -4.39 13.15 6.58
C ASP A 397 -3.95 14.11 5.47
N ALA A 398 -3.75 13.60 4.27
CA ALA A 398 -3.44 14.40 3.09
C ALA A 398 -4.18 13.86 1.86
N THR A 399 -4.39 14.76 0.90
CA THR A 399 -5.10 14.46 -0.35
C THR A 399 -4.30 15.01 -1.51
N THR A 400 -3.75 14.13 -2.34
CA THR A 400 -3.04 14.45 -3.58
C THR A 400 -4.00 14.32 -4.75
N VAL A 401 -4.30 15.40 -5.43
CA VAL A 401 -5.19 15.43 -6.59
C VAL A 401 -4.39 15.59 -7.86
N LEU A 402 -4.44 14.58 -8.74
CA LEU A 402 -3.84 14.63 -10.07
C LEU A 402 -4.86 15.13 -11.09
N SER A 403 -4.51 16.20 -11.80
CA SER A 403 -5.39 16.92 -12.72
C SER A 403 -5.01 16.70 -14.18
N ARG A 404 -6.00 16.36 -15.01
CA ARG A 404 -5.79 16.26 -16.47
C ARG A 404 -5.43 17.61 -17.08
N LYS A 405 -5.96 18.72 -16.54
CA LYS A 405 -5.62 20.08 -17.00
C LYS A 405 -4.15 20.39 -16.85
N ILE A 406 -3.52 19.92 -15.75
CA ILE A 406 -2.09 20.06 -15.52
C ILE A 406 -1.28 19.21 -16.51
N THR A 407 -1.76 17.98 -16.80
CA THR A 407 -1.15 17.10 -17.81
C THR A 407 -1.14 17.74 -19.18
N GLU A 408 -2.23 18.41 -19.57
CA GLU A 408 -2.35 19.12 -20.86
C GLU A 408 -1.35 20.26 -21.03
N LEU A 409 -0.87 20.82 -19.91
CA LEU A 409 0.20 21.83 -19.88
C LEU A 409 1.61 21.23 -19.97
N GLY A 410 1.73 19.88 -20.01
CA GLY A 410 3.02 19.17 -19.99
C GLY A 410 3.75 19.24 -18.66
N ILE A 411 3.04 19.47 -17.55
CA ILE A 411 3.60 19.60 -16.20
C ILE A 411 3.45 18.25 -15.49
N TYR A 412 4.57 17.67 -15.06
CA TYR A 412 4.64 16.40 -14.32
C TYR A 412 5.54 16.54 -13.09
N PRO A 413 5.13 15.99 -11.90
CA PRO A 413 3.85 15.30 -11.68
C PRO A 413 2.66 16.24 -11.85
N ALA A 414 1.55 15.68 -12.34
CA ALA A 414 0.36 16.47 -12.65
C ALA A 414 -0.51 16.79 -11.41
N VAL A 415 0.13 17.07 -10.29
CA VAL A 415 -0.52 17.42 -9.02
C VAL A 415 -1.16 18.79 -9.12
N ASP A 416 -2.44 18.88 -8.77
CA ASP A 416 -3.14 20.18 -8.67
C ASP A 416 -2.79 20.85 -7.34
N PRO A 417 -2.05 21.97 -7.35
CA PRO A 417 -1.57 22.62 -6.14
C PRO A 417 -2.65 23.32 -5.34
N LEU A 418 -3.82 23.57 -5.92
CA LEU A 418 -4.94 24.25 -5.28
C LEU A 418 -5.97 23.28 -4.71
N GLU A 419 -6.13 22.10 -5.33
CA GLU A 419 -7.06 21.08 -4.88
C GLU A 419 -6.42 20.08 -3.91
N SER A 420 -5.09 19.99 -3.90
CA SER A 420 -4.34 19.13 -2.99
C SER A 420 -4.18 19.78 -1.61
N THR A 421 -4.36 18.97 -0.57
CA THR A 421 -4.36 19.46 0.82
C THR A 421 -3.63 18.53 1.77
N SER A 422 -3.09 19.09 2.85
CA SER A 422 -2.51 18.31 3.96
C SER A 422 -2.83 18.96 5.30
N ARG A 423 -3.19 18.13 6.28
CA ARG A 423 -3.47 18.58 7.65
C ARG A 423 -2.23 19.06 8.39
N ILE A 424 -1.04 18.58 7.99
CA ILE A 424 0.20 18.96 8.67
C ILE A 424 0.89 20.18 8.06
N LEU A 425 0.32 20.82 7.05
CA LEU A 425 0.79 22.12 6.57
C LEU A 425 0.41 23.21 7.57
N ASP A 426 1.07 23.20 8.72
CA ASP A 426 0.88 24.09 9.85
C ASP A 426 2.24 24.62 10.31
N PRO A 427 2.39 25.93 10.61
CA PRO A 427 3.67 26.53 10.98
C PRO A 427 4.34 25.87 12.21
N ASN A 428 3.56 25.25 13.10
CA ASN A 428 4.11 24.55 14.26
C ASN A 428 4.74 23.20 13.92
N ILE A 429 4.42 22.63 12.75
CA ILE A 429 4.91 21.33 12.30
C ILE A 429 6.00 21.51 11.25
N VAL A 430 5.70 22.24 10.17
CA VAL A 430 6.62 22.40 9.03
C VAL A 430 7.59 23.58 9.21
N GLY A 431 7.31 24.49 10.13
CA GLY A 431 8.04 25.73 10.32
C GLY A 431 7.45 26.91 9.55
N GLN A 432 7.74 28.15 10.02
CA GLN A 432 7.13 29.37 9.50
C GLN A 432 7.51 29.63 8.05
N ASP A 433 8.80 29.52 7.69
CA ASP A 433 9.30 29.79 6.34
C ASP A 433 8.67 28.88 5.29
N HIS A 434 8.51 27.59 5.60
CA HIS A 434 7.84 26.63 4.73
C HIS A 434 6.37 27.00 4.53
N TYR A 435 5.67 27.24 5.64
CA TYR A 435 4.24 27.60 5.61
C TYR A 435 3.99 28.88 4.81
N ASP A 436 4.75 29.94 5.07
CA ASP A 436 4.59 31.24 4.38
C ASP A 436 4.88 31.11 2.88
N THR A 437 5.92 30.36 2.51
CA THR A 437 6.25 30.12 1.10
C THR A 437 5.13 29.33 0.41
N ALA A 438 4.62 28.27 1.03
CA ALA A 438 3.51 27.48 0.51
C ALA A 438 2.23 28.32 0.31
N GLN A 439 1.90 29.18 1.29
CA GLN A 439 0.74 30.07 1.19
C GLN A 439 0.91 31.09 0.06
N ARG A 440 2.08 31.70 -0.08
CA ARG A 440 2.38 32.63 -1.19
C ARG A 440 2.27 31.95 -2.55
N VAL A 441 2.74 30.72 -2.68
CA VAL A 441 2.60 29.91 -3.92
C VAL A 441 1.13 29.67 -4.22
N LYS A 442 0.33 29.24 -3.24
CA LYS A 442 -1.11 29.02 -3.42
C LYS A 442 -1.84 30.31 -3.81
N GLN A 443 -1.51 31.43 -3.17
CA GLN A 443 -2.11 32.75 -3.47
C GLN A 443 -1.84 33.20 -4.90
N ILE A 444 -0.59 33.12 -5.38
CA ILE A 444 -0.25 33.56 -6.74
C ILE A 444 -0.91 32.66 -7.79
N LEU A 445 -0.97 31.34 -7.55
CA LEU A 445 -1.65 30.40 -8.45
C LEU A 445 -3.17 30.61 -8.46
N GLN A 446 -3.78 30.87 -7.32
CA GLN A 446 -5.20 31.19 -7.21
C GLN A 446 -5.51 32.50 -7.97
N ARG A 447 -4.71 33.56 -7.78
CA ARG A 447 -4.87 34.82 -8.48
C ARG A 447 -4.71 34.62 -9.99
N ASN A 448 -3.75 33.83 -10.44
CA ASN A 448 -3.60 33.48 -11.85
C ASN A 448 -4.84 32.77 -12.41
N LYS A 449 -5.42 31.81 -11.65
CA LYS A 449 -6.65 31.12 -12.05
C LYS A 449 -7.82 32.09 -12.26
N GLU A 450 -8.00 33.05 -11.38
CA GLU A 450 -9.02 34.11 -11.50
C GLU A 450 -8.79 35.00 -12.71
N LEU A 451 -7.53 35.33 -13.02
CA LEU A 451 -7.17 36.19 -14.15
C LEU A 451 -7.30 35.44 -15.50
N GLN A 452 -7.26 34.11 -15.52
CA GLN A 452 -7.38 33.35 -16.78
C GLN A 452 -8.72 33.60 -17.50
N ASP A 453 -9.82 33.74 -16.75
CA ASP A 453 -11.13 34.02 -17.33
C ASP A 453 -11.15 35.42 -17.97
N ILE A 454 -10.49 36.40 -17.35
CA ILE A 454 -10.35 37.74 -17.89
C ILE A 454 -9.46 37.74 -19.14
N ILE A 455 -8.33 37.03 -19.09
CA ILE A 455 -7.40 36.90 -20.21
C ILE A 455 -8.07 36.23 -21.42
N ALA A 456 -8.90 35.22 -21.20
CA ALA A 456 -9.62 34.52 -22.26
C ALA A 456 -10.64 35.42 -23.01
N ILE A 457 -11.21 36.42 -22.30
CA ILE A 457 -12.22 37.32 -22.88
C ILE A 457 -11.58 38.59 -23.45
N LEU A 458 -10.68 39.22 -22.70
CA LEU A 458 -10.17 40.57 -23.01
C LEU A 458 -8.71 40.57 -23.54
N GLY A 459 -7.98 39.45 -23.35
CA GLY A 459 -6.56 39.37 -23.70
C GLY A 459 -5.64 39.87 -22.58
N MET A 460 -4.34 39.54 -22.69
CA MET A 460 -3.31 39.93 -21.72
C MET A 460 -3.07 41.44 -21.65
N ASP A 461 -3.30 42.16 -22.75
CA ASP A 461 -2.96 43.58 -22.86
C ASP A 461 -3.82 44.48 -22.01
N GLU A 462 -5.04 44.03 -21.69
CA GLU A 462 -6.02 44.76 -20.86
C GLU A 462 -5.76 44.60 -19.34
N LEU A 463 -4.85 43.73 -18.94
CA LEU A 463 -4.47 43.57 -17.53
C LEU A 463 -3.63 44.76 -17.05
N SER A 464 -3.75 45.07 -15.77
CA SER A 464 -2.83 46.01 -15.09
C SER A 464 -1.39 45.46 -15.12
N ASP A 465 -0.39 46.33 -15.01
CA ASP A 465 1.02 45.92 -14.99
C ASP A 465 1.32 44.98 -13.81
N GLU A 466 0.64 45.18 -12.67
CA GLU A 466 0.73 44.33 -11.49
C GLU A 466 0.14 42.91 -11.78
N ASP A 467 -1.03 42.82 -12.42
CA ASP A 467 -1.62 41.54 -12.80
C ASP A 467 -0.80 40.82 -13.87
N LYS A 468 -0.22 41.57 -14.85
CA LYS A 468 0.72 41.01 -15.83
C LYS A 468 1.93 40.38 -15.16
N LEU A 469 2.52 41.06 -14.18
CA LEU A 469 3.65 40.55 -13.39
C LEU A 469 3.24 39.29 -12.61
N THR A 470 2.08 39.32 -11.98
CA THR A 470 1.51 38.20 -11.21
C THR A 470 1.32 36.97 -12.11
N VAL A 471 0.71 37.13 -13.29
CA VAL A 471 0.52 36.02 -14.25
C VAL A 471 1.87 35.46 -14.72
N ASN A 472 2.84 36.33 -15.04
CA ASN A 472 4.17 35.89 -15.49
C ASN A 472 4.91 35.11 -14.39
N ARG A 473 4.88 35.54 -13.13
CA ARG A 473 5.48 34.80 -12.00
C ARG A 473 4.72 33.51 -11.72
N ALA A 474 3.37 33.53 -11.75
CA ALA A 474 2.55 32.35 -11.56
C ALA A 474 2.87 31.25 -12.60
N ARG A 475 3.11 31.60 -13.85
CA ARG A 475 3.51 30.66 -14.90
C ARG A 475 4.87 30.03 -14.62
N ARG A 476 5.84 30.83 -14.11
CA ARG A 476 7.16 30.30 -13.69
C ARG A 476 7.00 29.36 -12.50
N VAL A 477 6.24 29.76 -11.47
CA VAL A 477 5.93 28.93 -10.30
C VAL A 477 5.29 27.62 -10.73
N GLN A 478 4.28 27.67 -11.61
CA GLN A 478 3.57 26.48 -12.09
C GLN A 478 4.51 25.52 -12.84
N ARG A 479 5.40 26.04 -13.69
CA ARG A 479 6.40 25.22 -14.38
C ARG A 479 7.47 24.69 -13.45
N PHE A 480 7.87 25.43 -12.44
CA PHE A 480 8.86 25.01 -11.45
C PHE A 480 8.35 23.93 -10.50
N LEU A 481 7.01 23.76 -10.38
CA LEU A 481 6.42 22.60 -9.70
C LEU A 481 6.70 21.27 -10.43
N SER A 482 7.02 21.32 -11.74
CA SER A 482 7.43 20.12 -12.49
C SER A 482 8.81 19.63 -12.06
N GLN A 483 9.01 18.32 -12.16
CA GLN A 483 10.24 17.66 -11.75
C GLN A 483 10.45 16.39 -12.57
N PRO A 484 11.67 16.13 -13.09
CA PRO A 484 11.97 14.88 -13.75
C PRO A 484 12.05 13.75 -12.74
N PHE A 485 11.39 12.63 -13.03
CA PHE A 485 11.36 11.44 -12.20
C PHE A 485 12.38 10.39 -12.65
N ALA A 486 13.01 9.71 -11.69
CA ALA A 486 13.96 8.65 -11.98
C ALA A 486 13.31 7.47 -12.71
N VAL A 487 12.08 7.13 -12.33
CA VAL A 487 11.32 6.04 -12.97
C VAL A 487 10.84 6.39 -14.39
N ALA A 488 10.92 7.64 -14.80
CA ALA A 488 10.54 8.09 -16.13
C ALA A 488 11.76 8.37 -17.03
N GLU A 489 12.97 8.22 -16.54
CA GLU A 489 14.23 8.54 -17.25
C GLU A 489 14.33 7.80 -18.59
N GLN A 490 14.02 6.51 -18.62
CA GLN A 490 14.04 5.70 -19.84
C GLN A 490 13.07 6.18 -20.94
N PHE A 491 12.00 6.89 -20.58
CA PHE A 491 11.02 7.41 -21.53
C PHE A 491 11.30 8.86 -21.93
N THR A 492 11.84 9.65 -21.00
CA THR A 492 12.05 11.09 -21.19
C THR A 492 13.48 11.43 -21.64
N GLY A 493 14.44 10.53 -21.38
CA GLY A 493 15.87 10.78 -21.56
C GLY A 493 16.45 11.83 -20.62
N VAL A 494 15.68 12.26 -19.60
CA VAL A 494 16.11 13.24 -18.61
C VAL A 494 16.36 12.53 -17.28
N PRO A 495 17.55 12.64 -16.68
CA PRO A 495 17.84 12.04 -15.38
C PRO A 495 16.90 12.54 -14.29
N GLY A 496 16.40 11.61 -13.48
CA GLY A 496 15.54 11.95 -12.35
C GLY A 496 16.30 12.68 -11.25
N VAL A 497 15.67 13.66 -10.63
CA VAL A 497 16.27 14.47 -9.56
C VAL A 497 15.36 14.49 -8.34
N MET A 498 15.89 14.10 -7.18
CA MET A 498 15.27 14.35 -5.87
C MET A 498 15.70 15.73 -5.38
N VAL A 499 14.77 16.52 -4.86
CA VAL A 499 15.04 17.88 -4.37
C VAL A 499 14.82 17.93 -2.87
N ASP A 500 15.76 18.54 -2.15
CA ASP A 500 15.60 18.76 -0.71
C ASP A 500 14.58 19.85 -0.44
N ILE A 501 13.91 19.77 0.72
CA ILE A 501 12.87 20.74 1.09
C ILE A 501 13.43 22.17 1.23
N GLN A 502 14.66 22.33 1.71
CA GLN A 502 15.27 23.65 1.86
C GLN A 502 15.53 24.29 0.49
N ASP A 503 16.05 23.53 -0.47
CA ASP A 503 16.26 23.99 -1.85
C ASP A 503 14.92 24.31 -2.53
N THR A 504 13.87 23.55 -2.19
CA THR A 504 12.51 23.80 -2.68
C THR A 504 11.98 25.13 -2.14
N ILE A 505 12.01 25.34 -0.82
CA ILE A 505 11.53 26.57 -0.18
C ILE A 505 12.30 27.79 -0.70
N ASP A 506 13.63 27.73 -0.75
CA ASP A 506 14.47 28.82 -1.23
C ASP A 506 14.19 29.13 -2.70
N GLY A 507 14.09 28.11 -3.53
CA GLY A 507 13.79 28.25 -4.95
C GLY A 507 12.46 28.96 -5.20
N PHE A 508 11.38 28.53 -4.55
CA PHE A 508 10.07 29.17 -4.72
C PHE A 508 10.05 30.59 -4.14
N ARG A 509 10.68 30.83 -3.00
CA ARG A 509 10.79 32.18 -2.41
C ARG A 509 11.44 33.16 -3.37
N ARG A 510 12.59 32.81 -3.95
CA ARG A 510 13.34 33.66 -4.90
C ARG A 510 12.56 33.92 -6.20
N ILE A 511 11.76 32.94 -6.68
CA ILE A 511 10.86 33.16 -7.82
C ILE A 511 9.76 34.16 -7.44
N LEU A 512 9.14 34.01 -6.28
CA LEU A 512 8.09 34.90 -5.79
C LEU A 512 8.57 36.32 -5.51
N ASP A 513 9.81 36.46 -5.06
CA ASP A 513 10.46 37.76 -4.81
C ASP A 513 10.94 38.46 -6.11
N GLY A 514 10.93 37.75 -7.24
CA GLY A 514 11.21 38.28 -8.56
C GLY A 514 12.68 38.31 -8.95
N GLU A 515 13.57 37.65 -8.20
CA GLU A 515 15.02 37.62 -8.49
C GLU A 515 15.33 37.05 -9.88
N VAL A 516 14.47 36.17 -10.39
CA VAL A 516 14.66 35.45 -11.65
C VAL A 516 13.65 35.84 -12.73
N ASP A 517 13.01 37.02 -12.62
CA ASP A 517 12.03 37.51 -13.59
C ASP A 517 12.63 37.73 -15.00
N TYR A 518 13.95 37.85 -15.12
CA TYR A 518 14.66 37.97 -16.38
C TYR A 518 14.76 36.66 -17.19
N LEU A 519 14.51 35.50 -16.55
CA LEU A 519 14.59 34.20 -17.23
C LEU A 519 13.31 33.87 -17.98
N PRO A 520 13.42 33.18 -19.14
CA PRO A 520 12.24 32.70 -19.86
C PRO A 520 11.49 31.61 -19.09
N GLU A 521 10.17 31.54 -19.21
CA GLU A 521 9.32 30.57 -18.52
C GLU A 521 9.77 29.11 -18.75
N GLN A 522 10.30 28.79 -19.93
CA GLN A 522 10.73 27.44 -20.30
C GLN A 522 11.93 26.95 -19.47
N ALA A 523 12.68 27.86 -18.86
CA ALA A 523 13.80 27.52 -17.99
C ALA A 523 13.34 26.73 -16.75
N PHE A 524 12.14 26.96 -16.27
CA PHE A 524 11.59 26.38 -15.04
C PHE A 524 10.92 25.02 -15.22
N LEU A 525 10.74 24.56 -16.47
CA LEU A 525 10.06 23.27 -16.75
C LEU A 525 11.03 22.10 -16.62
N ASN A 526 10.61 21.04 -15.90
CA ASN A 526 11.39 19.81 -15.72
C ASN A 526 12.83 20.06 -15.25
N VAL A 527 12.97 20.72 -14.12
CA VAL A 527 14.25 21.00 -13.45
C VAL A 527 14.18 20.56 -11.99
N GLY A 528 15.32 20.31 -11.39
CA GLY A 528 15.43 20.03 -9.96
C GLY A 528 15.38 21.31 -9.13
N THR A 529 16.54 21.89 -8.89
CA THR A 529 16.71 23.12 -8.10
C THR A 529 16.54 24.39 -8.92
N LEU A 530 16.47 25.54 -8.26
CA LEU A 530 16.44 26.84 -8.94
C LEU A 530 17.76 27.12 -9.71
N ASP A 531 18.87 26.63 -9.20
CA ASP A 531 20.18 26.79 -9.89
C ASP A 531 20.21 26.04 -11.22
N ASP A 532 19.51 24.90 -11.34
CA ASP A 532 19.34 24.18 -12.60
C ASP A 532 18.48 25.00 -13.57
N ALA A 533 17.43 25.65 -13.07
CA ALA A 533 16.60 26.55 -13.87
C ALA A 533 17.40 27.76 -14.38
N ILE A 534 18.26 28.36 -13.55
CA ILE A 534 19.11 29.48 -13.92
C ILE A 534 20.08 29.06 -15.04
N LYS A 535 20.81 27.95 -14.87
CA LYS A 535 21.71 27.40 -15.89
C LYS A 535 21.01 27.15 -17.22
N LYS A 536 19.84 26.53 -17.16
CA LYS A 536 19.01 26.24 -18.33
C LYS A 536 18.52 27.52 -19.00
N GLY A 537 18.08 28.51 -18.21
CA GLY A 537 17.62 29.80 -18.71
C GLY A 537 18.72 30.62 -19.40
N GLU A 538 19.89 30.66 -18.81
CA GLU A 538 21.08 31.32 -19.41
C GLU A 538 21.49 30.66 -20.73
N ALA A 539 21.44 29.32 -20.80
CA ALA A 539 21.72 28.60 -22.04
C ALA A 539 20.68 28.94 -23.14
N ILE A 540 19.40 29.04 -22.81
CA ILE A 540 18.33 29.44 -23.76
C ILE A 540 18.57 30.88 -24.24
N LEU A 541 18.90 31.81 -23.33
CA LEU A 541 19.18 33.22 -23.70
C LEU A 541 20.45 33.38 -24.55
N ALA A 542 21.46 32.52 -24.32
CA ALA A 542 22.68 32.52 -25.14
C ALA A 542 22.43 32.01 -26.57
N GLN A 543 21.52 31.04 -26.74
CA GLN A 543 21.13 30.53 -28.06
C GLN A 543 20.21 31.48 -28.84
N ALA A 544 19.49 32.38 -28.17
CA ALA A 544 18.60 33.36 -28.78
C ALA A 544 19.33 34.65 -29.24
N LYS A 545 20.60 34.82 -28.85
CA LYS A 545 21.51 35.88 -29.33
C LYS A 545 22.30 35.42 -30.54
#